data_b20c04ab956c2d4424a27f94ee0b32a7
#
_entry.id   b20c04ab956c2d4424a27f94ee0b32a7
#
_cell.length_a   1.000
_cell.length_b   1.000
_cell.length_c   1.000
_cell.angle_alpha   90.00
_cell.angle_beta   90.00
_cell.angle_gamma   90.00
#
_symmetry.space_group_name_H-M   'P 1'
#
loop_
_entity.id
_entity.type
_entity.pdbx_description
1 polymer ?
#
loop_
_entity_poly.entity_id
_entity_poly.type
_entity_poly.pdbx_seq_one_letter_code
_entity_poly.pdbx_strand_id
1 'polypeptide(L)'
;MWPDALDPSIVEKALGKAGISPTETSELLSRILDYYSEKTEEVFPVSEKPFVYEDAVVFLDKVVASGSAVGLMTGNINRVAKVKLHRFNLWSTFPFGVFGDDVAEKSIMPRIAQERAWDFYRQAFRLEHMIIVGDTSSDAYAASENGSRSIIVCRKPEHRDEIISAEPGQIVDTLDDEILLSILD
;
A
#
# COMPACT_ATOMS: atom_id res chain seq x y z
N MET A 1 2.45 -10.79 -13.45
CA MET A 1 1.84 -9.95 -12.38
C MET A 1 2.15 -8.51 -12.72
N TRP A 2 1.38 -7.54 -12.28
CA TRP A 2 1.62 -6.12 -12.55
C TRP A 2 2.08 -5.46 -11.25
N PRO A 3 3.40 -5.27 -11.04
CA PRO A 3 3.95 -4.84 -9.75
C PRO A 3 3.56 -3.40 -9.35
N ASP A 4 3.17 -2.56 -10.31
CA ASP A 4 2.88 -1.14 -10.08
C ASP A 4 1.39 -0.86 -9.84
N ALA A 5 0.65 -1.84 -9.34
CA ALA A 5 -0.75 -1.87 -9.61
C ALA A 5 -1.59 -1.12 -8.58
N LEU A 6 -1.98 0.08 -8.96
CA LEU A 6 -3.23 0.68 -8.48
C LEU A 6 -4.41 -0.08 -9.08
N ASP A 7 -5.47 -0.37 -8.31
CA ASP A 7 -6.67 -1.06 -8.83
C ASP A 7 -7.21 -0.40 -10.13
N PRO A 8 -7.32 0.94 -10.24
CA PRO A 8 -7.71 1.57 -11.50
C PRO A 8 -6.79 1.25 -12.67
N SER A 9 -5.46 1.32 -12.47
CA SER A 9 -4.47 1.05 -13.51
C SER A 9 -4.50 -0.41 -13.99
N ILE A 10 -4.82 -1.36 -13.10
CA ILE A 10 -5.00 -2.77 -13.47
C ILE A 10 -6.18 -2.90 -14.42
N VAL A 11 -7.32 -2.29 -14.09
CA VAL A 11 -8.52 -2.31 -14.92
C VAL A 11 -8.25 -1.68 -16.28
N GLU A 12 -7.65 -0.50 -16.32
CA GLU A 12 -7.29 0.19 -17.57
C GLU A 12 -6.39 -0.66 -18.47
N LYS A 13 -5.34 -1.25 -17.91
CA LYS A 13 -4.42 -2.14 -18.63
C LYS A 13 -5.14 -3.41 -19.15
N ALA A 14 -6.08 -3.95 -18.37
CA ALA A 14 -6.87 -5.11 -18.78
C ALA A 14 -7.82 -4.78 -19.95
N LEU A 15 -8.51 -3.66 -19.88
CA LEU A 15 -9.38 -3.17 -20.93
C LEU A 15 -8.61 -2.86 -22.22
N GLY A 16 -7.46 -2.21 -22.12
CA GLY A 16 -6.58 -1.96 -23.26
C GLY A 16 -6.10 -3.25 -23.94
N LYS A 17 -5.74 -4.28 -23.16
CA LYS A 17 -5.39 -5.60 -23.70
C LYS A 17 -6.57 -6.30 -24.37
N ALA A 18 -7.80 -6.03 -23.94
CA ALA A 18 -9.02 -6.53 -24.56
C ALA A 18 -9.42 -5.75 -25.83
N GLY A 19 -8.65 -4.72 -26.22
CA GLY A 19 -8.91 -3.91 -27.40
C GLY A 19 -9.97 -2.82 -27.19
N ILE A 20 -10.32 -2.52 -25.96
CA ILE A 20 -11.26 -1.45 -25.62
C ILE A 20 -10.58 -0.09 -25.82
N SER A 21 -11.27 0.83 -26.47
CA SER A 21 -10.75 2.18 -26.74
C SER A 21 -10.58 3.00 -25.46
N PRO A 22 -9.69 4.03 -25.43
CA PRO A 22 -9.52 4.88 -24.25
C PRO A 22 -10.82 5.58 -23.79
N THR A 23 -11.68 5.98 -24.72
CA THR A 23 -12.97 6.61 -24.40
C THR A 23 -13.91 5.62 -23.69
N GLU A 24 -14.05 4.41 -24.24
CA GLU A 24 -14.85 3.35 -23.63
C GLU A 24 -14.26 2.90 -22.29
N THR A 25 -12.91 2.87 -22.17
CA THR A 25 -12.22 2.55 -20.91
C THR A 25 -12.63 3.55 -19.82
N SER A 26 -12.64 4.84 -20.09
CA SER A 26 -13.04 5.86 -19.13
C SER A 26 -14.50 5.69 -18.66
N GLU A 27 -15.41 5.31 -19.56
CA GLU A 27 -16.82 5.06 -19.23
C GLU A 27 -17.01 3.78 -18.40
N LEU A 28 -16.21 2.74 -18.68
CA LEU A 28 -16.32 1.44 -18.02
C LEU A 28 -15.58 1.40 -16.67
N LEU A 29 -14.53 2.18 -16.49
CA LEU A 29 -13.64 2.12 -15.33
C LEU A 29 -14.44 2.26 -14.02
N SER A 30 -15.23 3.32 -13.88
CA SER A 30 -16.04 3.56 -12.67
C SER A 30 -16.96 2.37 -12.39
N ARG A 31 -17.68 1.89 -13.41
CA ARG A 31 -18.63 0.77 -13.28
C ARG A 31 -17.95 -0.53 -12.87
N ILE A 32 -16.74 -0.78 -13.38
CA ILE A 32 -15.97 -1.98 -13.02
C ILE A 32 -15.45 -1.86 -11.59
N LEU A 33 -14.96 -0.70 -11.18
CA LEU A 33 -14.50 -0.46 -9.81
C LEU A 33 -15.65 -0.52 -8.79
N ASP A 34 -16.83 -0.02 -9.15
CA ASP A 34 -18.03 -0.15 -8.33
C ASP A 34 -18.42 -1.63 -8.15
N TYR A 35 -18.50 -2.37 -9.26
CA TYR A 35 -18.78 -3.81 -9.21
C TYR A 35 -17.72 -4.60 -8.42
N TYR A 36 -16.44 -4.28 -8.60
CA TYR A 36 -15.34 -4.87 -7.83
C TYR A 36 -15.49 -4.61 -6.33
N SER A 37 -15.87 -3.38 -5.96
CA SER A 37 -16.12 -3.00 -4.57
C SER A 37 -17.29 -3.80 -3.97
N GLU A 38 -18.44 -3.85 -4.68
CA GLU A 38 -19.62 -4.59 -4.25
C GLU A 38 -19.30 -6.08 -4.07
N LYS A 39 -18.58 -6.68 -5.02
CA LYS A 39 -18.19 -8.09 -4.92
C LYS A 39 -17.17 -8.34 -3.81
N THR A 40 -16.29 -7.39 -3.54
CA THR A 40 -15.37 -7.49 -2.40
C THR A 40 -16.13 -7.42 -1.07
N GLU A 41 -17.11 -6.53 -0.93
CA GLU A 41 -17.97 -6.44 0.26
C GLU A 41 -18.78 -7.71 0.51
N GLU A 42 -19.25 -8.36 -0.56
CA GLU A 42 -20.04 -9.58 -0.48
C GLU A 42 -19.18 -10.81 -0.11
N VAL A 43 -18.03 -10.97 -0.79
CA VAL A 43 -17.26 -12.22 -0.77
C VAL A 43 -16.14 -12.22 0.25
N PHE A 44 -15.41 -11.10 0.39
CA PHE A 44 -14.20 -11.07 1.19
C PHE A 44 -14.43 -11.36 2.68
N PRO A 45 -15.48 -10.81 3.35
CA PRO A 45 -15.72 -11.06 4.76
C PRO A 45 -15.97 -12.52 5.11
N VAL A 46 -16.54 -13.30 4.19
CA VAL A 46 -16.93 -14.71 4.42
C VAL A 46 -15.94 -15.72 3.82
N SER A 47 -14.96 -15.27 3.06
CA SER A 47 -13.94 -16.14 2.45
C SER A 47 -12.96 -16.65 3.51
N GLU A 48 -12.58 -17.92 3.45
CA GLU A 48 -11.55 -18.51 4.33
C GLU A 48 -10.11 -18.31 3.83
N LYS A 49 -9.95 -17.83 2.57
CA LYS A 49 -8.64 -17.69 1.94
C LYS A 49 -7.80 -16.49 2.40
N PRO A 50 -8.39 -15.30 2.64
CA PRO A 50 -7.60 -14.14 3.08
C PRO A 50 -7.00 -14.37 4.47
N PHE A 51 -5.75 -13.98 4.63
CA PHE A 51 -5.03 -13.98 5.89
C PHE A 51 -4.18 -12.71 6.02
N VAL A 52 -3.74 -12.44 7.22
CA VAL A 52 -2.73 -11.41 7.54
C VAL A 52 -1.49 -12.10 8.13
N TYR A 53 -0.32 -11.61 7.79
CA TYR A 53 0.92 -12.08 8.39
C TYR A 53 1.01 -11.61 9.84
N GLU A 54 1.29 -12.52 10.77
CA GLU A 54 1.34 -12.24 12.21
C GLU A 54 2.46 -11.23 12.55
N ASP A 55 3.64 -11.40 11.95
CA ASP A 55 4.77 -10.48 12.11
C ASP A 55 4.42 -9.04 11.68
N ALA A 56 3.58 -8.87 10.65
CA ALA A 56 3.14 -7.54 10.23
C ALA A 56 2.21 -6.89 11.27
N VAL A 57 1.34 -7.67 11.90
CA VAL A 57 0.47 -7.16 12.97
C VAL A 57 1.30 -6.79 14.20
N VAL A 58 2.20 -7.68 14.64
CA VAL A 58 3.09 -7.43 15.78
C VAL A 58 3.98 -6.22 15.56
N PHE A 59 4.56 -6.08 14.36
CA PHE A 59 5.37 -4.91 14.01
C PHE A 59 4.54 -3.62 14.05
N LEU A 60 3.35 -3.61 13.46
CA LEU A 60 2.46 -2.45 13.47
C LEU A 60 2.07 -2.04 14.91
N ASP A 61 1.76 -3.03 15.77
CA ASP A 61 1.44 -2.77 17.17
C ASP A 61 2.62 -2.13 17.92
N LYS A 62 3.85 -2.57 17.65
CA LYS A 62 5.07 -1.97 18.21
C LYS A 62 5.29 -0.54 17.72
N VAL A 63 5.08 -0.28 16.41
CA VAL A 63 5.17 1.06 15.82
C VAL A 63 4.15 2.00 16.47
N VAL A 64 2.92 1.56 16.65
CA VAL A 64 1.89 2.35 17.33
C VAL A 64 2.24 2.60 18.81
N ALA A 65 2.71 1.55 19.50
CA ALA A 65 3.10 1.65 20.91
C ALA A 65 4.30 2.56 21.17
N SER A 66 5.21 2.71 20.18
CA SER A 66 6.33 3.67 20.26
C SER A 66 5.88 5.14 20.15
N GLY A 67 4.61 5.39 19.79
CA GLY A 67 4.10 6.74 19.54
C GLY A 67 4.46 7.29 18.16
N SER A 68 4.99 6.47 17.27
CA SER A 68 5.28 6.87 15.89
C SER A 68 3.98 7.16 15.12
N ALA A 69 4.02 8.15 14.24
CA ALA A 69 2.91 8.44 13.34
C ALA A 69 2.76 7.32 12.31
N VAL A 70 1.53 6.85 12.11
CA VAL A 70 1.21 5.80 11.14
C VAL A 70 0.19 6.29 10.13
N GLY A 71 0.29 5.79 8.88
CA GLY A 71 -0.67 6.01 7.81
C GLY A 71 -0.69 4.80 6.88
N LEU A 72 -1.79 4.62 6.17
CA LEU A 72 -1.93 3.56 5.17
C LEU A 72 -1.57 4.09 3.78
N MET A 73 -0.78 3.32 3.03
CA MET A 73 -0.55 3.55 1.60
C MET A 73 -0.82 2.25 0.84
N THR A 74 -1.77 2.24 -0.07
CA THR A 74 -2.18 1.02 -0.78
C THR A 74 -2.67 1.31 -2.20
N GLY A 75 -2.34 0.42 -3.14
CA GLY A 75 -2.88 0.46 -4.50
C GLY A 75 -4.36 0.08 -4.59
N ASN A 76 -4.96 -0.48 -3.54
CA ASN A 76 -6.40 -0.71 -3.54
C ASN A 76 -7.17 0.61 -3.48
N ILE A 77 -8.34 0.67 -4.13
CA ILE A 77 -9.27 1.77 -3.92
C ILE A 77 -9.79 1.77 -2.47
N ASN A 78 -10.15 2.95 -1.97
CA ASN A 78 -10.51 3.16 -0.56
C ASN A 78 -11.55 2.14 -0.05
N ARG A 79 -12.65 1.96 -0.79
CA ARG A 79 -13.75 1.06 -0.42
C ARG A 79 -13.29 -0.39 -0.24
N VAL A 80 -12.42 -0.87 -1.12
CA VAL A 80 -11.85 -2.22 -1.08
C VAL A 80 -10.86 -2.38 0.06
N ALA A 81 -9.95 -1.41 0.25
CA ALA A 81 -8.99 -1.41 1.36
C ALA A 81 -9.71 -1.47 2.71
N LYS A 82 -10.78 -0.69 2.86
CA LYS A 82 -11.61 -0.66 4.06
C LYS A 82 -12.19 -2.04 4.39
N VAL A 83 -12.80 -2.71 3.42
CA VAL A 83 -13.37 -4.06 3.61
C VAL A 83 -12.28 -5.05 4.05
N LYS A 84 -11.13 -5.03 3.35
CA LYS A 84 -10.02 -5.94 3.64
C LYS A 84 -9.47 -5.76 5.05
N LEU A 85 -9.23 -4.53 5.46
CA LEU A 85 -8.64 -4.23 6.77
C LEU A 85 -9.64 -4.41 7.92
N HIS A 86 -10.93 -4.13 7.70
CA HIS A 86 -11.96 -4.38 8.72
C HIS A 86 -12.05 -5.85 9.11
N ARG A 87 -11.89 -6.77 8.17
CA ARG A 87 -11.91 -8.20 8.47
C ARG A 87 -10.88 -8.61 9.53
N PHE A 88 -9.73 -7.91 9.56
CA PHE A 88 -8.63 -8.20 10.47
C PHE A 88 -8.50 -7.18 11.61
N ASN A 89 -9.52 -6.32 11.81
CA ASN A 89 -9.55 -5.25 12.81
C ASN A 89 -8.40 -4.24 12.68
N LEU A 90 -7.83 -4.07 11.47
CA LEU A 90 -6.69 -3.20 11.23
C LEU A 90 -7.08 -1.81 10.70
N TRP A 91 -8.34 -1.62 10.26
CA TRP A 91 -8.76 -0.34 9.66
C TRP A 91 -8.58 0.85 10.59
N SER A 92 -8.97 0.70 11.87
CA SER A 92 -8.91 1.76 12.88
C SER A 92 -7.49 2.11 13.34
N THR A 93 -6.50 1.29 13.01
CA THR A 93 -5.09 1.54 13.35
C THR A 93 -4.52 2.68 12.51
N PHE A 94 -5.06 2.90 11.32
CA PHE A 94 -4.59 3.93 10.40
C PHE A 94 -5.53 5.14 10.44
N PRO A 95 -5.10 6.28 11.01
CA PRO A 95 -5.95 7.47 11.11
C PRO A 95 -6.22 8.14 9.76
N PHE A 96 -5.37 7.90 8.77
CA PHE A 96 -5.54 8.33 7.39
C PHE A 96 -4.94 7.29 6.43
N GLY A 97 -5.31 7.37 5.16
CA GLY A 97 -4.74 6.51 4.12
C GLY A 97 -4.61 7.26 2.79
N VAL A 98 -3.76 6.74 1.90
CA VAL A 98 -3.68 7.09 0.48
C VAL A 98 -3.98 5.82 -0.32
N PHE A 99 -4.90 5.92 -1.24
CA PHE A 99 -5.52 4.79 -1.93
C PHE A 99 -5.31 4.86 -3.44
N GLY A 100 -5.54 3.74 -4.12
CA GLY A 100 -5.37 3.64 -5.57
C GLY A 100 -6.29 4.56 -6.40
N ASP A 101 -7.40 5.00 -5.82
CA ASP A 101 -8.34 5.97 -6.41
C ASP A 101 -8.01 7.43 -6.10
N ASP A 102 -7.01 7.70 -5.27
CA ASP A 102 -6.54 9.07 -4.99
C ASP A 102 -5.53 9.58 -6.03
N VAL A 103 -4.86 8.68 -6.77
CA VAL A 103 -3.69 9.02 -7.59
C VAL A 103 -3.68 8.27 -8.92
N ALA A 104 -3.04 8.86 -9.92
CA ALA A 104 -2.77 8.20 -11.20
C ALA A 104 -1.53 7.27 -11.13
N GLU A 105 -0.57 7.61 -10.27
CA GLU A 105 0.71 6.91 -10.14
C GLU A 105 1.09 6.72 -8.67
N LYS A 106 1.66 5.56 -8.34
CA LYS A 106 2.04 5.22 -6.97
C LYS A 106 3.14 6.12 -6.40
N SER A 107 4.01 6.62 -7.26
CA SER A 107 5.09 7.55 -6.91
C SER A 107 4.62 8.85 -6.25
N ILE A 108 3.37 9.25 -6.47
CA ILE A 108 2.79 10.47 -5.88
C ILE A 108 2.30 10.21 -4.44
N MET A 109 2.00 8.97 -4.07
CA MET A 109 1.39 8.62 -2.79
C MET A 109 2.15 9.13 -1.55
N PRO A 110 3.50 9.09 -1.49
CA PRO A 110 4.22 9.56 -0.30
C PRO A 110 4.00 11.04 0.00
N ARG A 111 3.85 11.89 -1.03
CA ARG A 111 3.56 13.32 -0.87
C ARG A 111 2.15 13.54 -0.33
N ILE A 112 1.16 12.83 -0.86
CA ILE A 112 -0.21 12.91 -0.35
C ILE A 112 -0.27 12.38 1.09
N ALA A 113 0.47 11.30 1.40
CA ALA A 113 0.57 10.79 2.76
C ALA A 113 1.16 11.83 3.71
N GLN A 114 2.18 12.59 3.30
CA GLN A 114 2.77 13.69 4.06
C GLN A 114 1.75 14.79 4.35
N GLU A 115 0.96 15.21 3.35
CA GLU A 115 -0.09 16.21 3.50
C GLU A 115 -1.20 15.74 4.46
N ARG A 116 -1.68 14.49 4.29
CA ARG A 116 -2.70 13.90 5.18
C ARG A 116 -2.18 13.68 6.60
N ALA A 117 -0.90 13.36 6.77
CA ALA A 117 -0.27 13.27 8.08
C ALA A 117 -0.24 14.63 8.77
N TRP A 118 0.11 15.72 8.06
CA TRP A 118 0.00 17.09 8.59
C TRP A 118 -1.42 17.40 9.04
N ASP A 119 -2.41 17.09 8.20
CA ASP A 119 -3.80 17.40 8.51
C ASP A 119 -4.31 16.66 9.74
N PHE A 120 -3.88 15.43 9.94
CA PHE A 120 -4.30 14.62 11.08
C PHE A 120 -3.50 14.95 12.36
N TYR A 121 -2.16 14.87 12.30
CA TYR A 121 -1.30 15.01 13.47
C TYR A 121 -0.99 16.45 13.84
N ARG A 122 -1.28 17.42 12.97
CA ARG A 122 -0.92 18.84 13.12
C ARG A 122 0.57 19.06 13.36
N GLN A 123 1.39 18.17 12.79
CA GLN A 123 2.84 18.16 12.88
C GLN A 123 3.43 17.99 11.48
N ALA A 124 4.51 18.74 11.18
CA ALA A 124 5.22 18.59 9.91
C ALA A 124 6.09 17.32 9.91
N PHE A 125 5.91 16.50 8.91
CA PHE A 125 6.77 15.34 8.63
C PHE A 125 7.60 15.62 7.38
N ARG A 126 8.91 15.40 7.45
CA ARG A 126 9.78 15.50 6.28
C ARG A 126 9.79 14.15 5.58
N LEU A 127 9.76 14.13 4.25
CA LEU A 127 9.76 12.89 3.47
C LEU A 127 10.96 12.00 3.82
N GLU A 128 12.12 12.57 4.07
CA GLU A 128 13.35 11.86 4.48
C GLU A 128 13.24 11.13 5.84
N HIS A 129 12.26 11.52 6.69
CA HIS A 129 11.96 10.85 7.96
C HIS A 129 10.81 9.84 7.85
N MET A 130 10.16 9.77 6.69
CA MET A 130 9.11 8.78 6.45
C MET A 130 9.75 7.45 6.04
N ILE A 131 9.16 6.37 6.52
CA ILE A 131 9.56 5.00 6.16
C ILE A 131 8.36 4.33 5.51
N ILE A 132 8.54 3.90 4.26
CA ILE A 132 7.53 3.12 3.54
C ILE A 132 7.84 1.65 3.78
N VAL A 133 6.91 0.95 4.42
CA VAL A 133 6.97 -0.50 4.61
C VAL A 133 6.06 -1.15 3.57
N GLY A 134 6.64 -1.96 2.69
CA GLY A 134 5.93 -2.59 1.58
C GLY A 134 6.48 -3.97 1.24
N ASP A 135 5.98 -4.57 0.17
CA ASP A 135 6.38 -5.92 -0.27
C ASP A 135 6.74 -5.99 -1.77
N THR A 136 6.79 -4.85 -2.45
CA THR A 136 7.04 -4.77 -3.89
C THR A 136 8.15 -3.78 -4.25
N SER A 137 8.75 -3.97 -5.43
CA SER A 137 9.68 -3.01 -6.05
C SER A 137 9.06 -1.63 -6.20
N SER A 138 7.74 -1.54 -6.48
CA SER A 138 7.06 -0.26 -6.64
C SER A 138 6.94 0.52 -5.34
N ASP A 139 6.93 -0.13 -4.17
CA ASP A 139 7.02 0.55 -2.87
C ASP A 139 8.40 1.18 -2.67
N ALA A 140 9.47 0.45 -3.06
CA ALA A 140 10.82 0.97 -3.03
C ALA A 140 11.00 2.18 -3.97
N TYR A 141 10.50 2.09 -5.20
CA TYR A 141 10.55 3.23 -6.15
C TYR A 141 9.77 4.43 -5.63
N ALA A 142 8.56 4.23 -5.11
CA ALA A 142 7.78 5.34 -4.54
C ALA A 142 8.53 6.02 -3.39
N ALA A 143 9.23 5.26 -2.55
CA ALA A 143 10.07 5.82 -1.50
C ALA A 143 11.25 6.62 -2.06
N SER A 144 12.06 6.01 -2.93
CA SER A 144 13.30 6.59 -3.45
C SER A 144 13.04 7.87 -4.26
N GLU A 145 12.03 7.90 -5.12
CA GLU A 145 11.64 9.08 -5.91
C GLU A 145 11.20 10.27 -5.05
N ASN A 146 10.79 10.01 -3.80
CA ASN A 146 10.39 11.05 -2.86
C ASN A 146 11.45 11.35 -1.77
N GLY A 147 12.61 10.70 -1.82
CA GLY A 147 13.64 10.84 -0.80
C GLY A 147 13.23 10.26 0.56
N SER A 148 12.26 9.36 0.58
CA SER A 148 11.84 8.62 1.76
C SER A 148 12.66 7.33 1.91
N ARG A 149 12.71 6.79 3.13
CA ARG A 149 13.30 5.46 3.36
C ARG A 149 12.28 4.36 3.05
N SER A 150 12.76 3.15 2.76
CA SER A 150 11.90 1.98 2.57
C SER A 150 12.42 0.75 3.29
N ILE A 151 11.47 -0.08 3.74
CA ILE A 151 11.69 -1.45 4.23
C ILE A 151 10.81 -2.35 3.38
N ILE A 152 11.42 -3.21 2.57
CA ILE A 152 10.68 -4.10 1.67
C ILE A 152 10.76 -5.52 2.19
N VAL A 153 9.59 -6.10 2.46
CA VAL A 153 9.45 -7.47 2.98
C VAL A 153 9.40 -8.44 1.81
N CYS A 154 10.51 -9.08 1.50
CA CYS A 154 10.62 -10.03 0.39
C CYS A 154 10.23 -11.45 0.82
N ARG A 155 8.93 -11.74 0.88
CA ARG A 155 8.43 -13.07 1.26
C ARG A 155 8.53 -14.11 0.15
N LYS A 156 8.77 -13.67 -1.09
CA LYS A 156 8.86 -14.51 -2.26
C LYS A 156 10.23 -14.36 -2.90
N PRO A 157 11.11 -15.38 -2.78
CA PRO A 157 12.48 -15.29 -3.31
C PRO A 157 12.55 -14.93 -4.80
N GLU A 158 11.55 -15.32 -5.59
CA GLU A 158 11.46 -15.01 -7.01
C GLU A 158 11.31 -13.51 -7.34
N HIS A 159 10.90 -12.69 -6.37
CA HIS A 159 10.78 -11.23 -6.54
C HIS A 159 12.01 -10.47 -6.03
N ARG A 160 12.97 -11.18 -5.42
CA ARG A 160 14.11 -10.54 -4.73
C ARG A 160 14.99 -9.72 -5.66
N ASP A 161 15.29 -10.23 -6.85
CA ASP A 161 16.13 -9.52 -7.82
C ASP A 161 15.46 -8.24 -8.33
N GLU A 162 14.14 -8.28 -8.53
CA GLU A 162 13.34 -7.12 -8.92
C GLU A 162 13.35 -6.06 -7.80
N ILE A 163 13.17 -6.49 -6.54
CA ILE A 163 13.21 -5.61 -5.37
C ILE A 163 14.61 -4.98 -5.21
N ILE A 164 15.69 -5.78 -5.35
CA ILE A 164 17.07 -5.27 -5.29
C ILE A 164 17.31 -4.21 -6.35
N SER A 165 16.80 -4.42 -7.58
CA SER A 165 16.94 -3.47 -8.69
C SER A 165 16.24 -2.13 -8.44
N ALA A 166 15.31 -2.07 -7.50
CA ALA A 166 14.62 -0.85 -7.07
C ALA A 166 15.37 -0.08 -5.97
N GLU A 167 16.55 -0.55 -5.57
CA GLU A 167 17.42 0.08 -4.57
C GLU A 167 16.70 0.47 -3.26
N PRO A 168 16.00 -0.47 -2.59
CA PRO A 168 15.31 -0.17 -1.34
C PRO A 168 16.29 0.18 -0.21
N GLY A 169 15.81 0.92 0.79
CA GLY A 169 16.58 1.23 1.98
C GLY A 169 16.99 -0.03 2.76
N GLN A 170 16.05 -0.97 2.91
CA GLN A 170 16.29 -2.30 3.49
C GLN A 170 15.43 -3.34 2.79
N ILE A 171 15.96 -4.59 2.75
CA ILE A 171 15.19 -5.79 2.37
C ILE A 171 15.25 -6.75 3.53
N VAL A 172 14.08 -7.23 3.95
CA VAL A 172 13.92 -8.21 5.02
C VAL A 172 13.03 -9.36 4.55
N ASP A 173 13.17 -10.53 5.15
CA ASP A 173 12.31 -11.68 4.86
C ASP A 173 11.06 -11.69 5.75
N THR A 174 11.15 -11.04 6.92
CA THR A 174 10.06 -10.92 7.93
C THR A 174 10.18 -9.59 8.67
N LEU A 175 9.09 -9.15 9.30
CA LEU A 175 9.05 -7.96 10.15
C LEU A 175 9.38 -8.26 11.63
N ASP A 176 9.74 -9.50 11.96
CA ASP A 176 10.21 -9.89 13.30
C ASP A 176 11.69 -9.54 13.55
N ASP A 177 12.39 -9.00 12.54
CA ASP A 177 13.80 -8.66 12.66
C ASP A 177 14.03 -7.58 13.71
N GLU A 178 14.86 -7.89 14.73
CA GLU A 178 15.18 -6.96 15.82
C GLU A 178 15.82 -5.66 15.31
N ILE A 179 16.51 -5.70 14.16
CA ILE A 179 17.11 -4.53 13.53
C ILE A 179 16.03 -3.51 13.16
N LEU A 180 14.82 -3.95 12.77
CA LEU A 180 13.72 -3.06 12.44
C LEU A 180 13.22 -2.28 13.65
N LEU A 181 13.35 -2.80 14.83
CA LEU A 181 12.93 -2.13 16.07
C LEU A 181 13.84 -0.95 16.41
N SER A 182 15.13 -1.03 16.03
CA SER A 182 16.08 0.08 16.21
C SER A 182 15.80 1.30 15.32
N ILE A 183 14.87 1.17 14.38
CA ILE A 183 14.43 2.30 13.53
C ILE A 183 13.36 3.15 14.24
N LEU A 184 12.77 2.60 15.31
CA LEU A 184 11.74 3.28 16.11
C LEU A 184 12.32 4.11 17.26
N ASP A 185 13.61 3.92 17.57
CA ASP A 185 14.39 4.70 18.55
C ASP A 185 15.00 5.96 17.89
#